data_a71aa8e50c9a39679566d5bc47df0856
#
_entry.id   a71aa8e50c9a39679566d5bc47df0856
#
_cell.length_a   1.000
_cell.length_b   1.000
_cell.length_c   1.000
_cell.angle_alpha   90.00
_cell.angle_beta   90.00
_cell.angle_gamma   90.00
#
_symmetry.space_group_name_H-M   'P 1'
#
loop_
_entity.id
_entity.type
_entity.pdbx_description
1 polymer ?
#
loop_
_entity_poly.entity_id
_entity_poly.type
_entity_poly.pdbx_seq_one_letter_code
_entity_poly.pdbx_strand_id
1 'polypeptide(L)'
;MANTHYGHAEDTPNDRRNKLLTVVVLVLLSVTLLLVVRGQVQKHYSVHTISGTSMTPTLTEKDQVLVKKKTLIQRYDIVAFSVRKEEGMFVKRVIGLPGDKIFIRNERMVLDLGEQGDFETTYTYQLSPTVAEEFQTLNTIPEEVYFVIGDHVDVSKDSRTFGFVHRKAIEGTVQFRFPAIHLARPNNE
;
A
#
# COMPACT_ATOMS: atom_id res chain seq x y z
N MET A 1 -25.65 -42.09 -59.81
CA MET A 1 -25.76 -40.80 -59.10
C MET A 1 -26.26 -41.14 -57.70
N ALA A 2 -25.37 -41.16 -56.70
CA ALA A 2 -25.73 -41.49 -55.37
C ALA A 2 -25.92 -40.15 -54.57
N ASN A 3 -27.16 -39.92 -54.15
CA ASN A 3 -27.53 -38.74 -53.37
C ASN A 3 -27.27 -39.05 -51.86
N THR A 4 -26.17 -38.53 -51.29
CA THR A 4 -25.88 -38.63 -49.88
C THR A 4 -26.69 -37.56 -49.16
N HIS A 5 -27.84 -37.96 -48.61
CA HIS A 5 -28.56 -37.16 -47.62
C HIS A 5 -27.75 -37.08 -46.30
N TYR A 6 -27.13 -35.96 -46.04
CA TYR A 6 -26.65 -35.62 -44.68
C TYR A 6 -27.89 -35.29 -43.83
N GLY A 7 -28.32 -36.26 -43.02
CA GLY A 7 -29.34 -36.04 -42.01
C GLY A 7 -28.79 -35.08 -40.91
N HIS A 8 -29.37 -33.90 -40.83
CA HIS A 8 -29.22 -33.06 -39.63
C HIS A 8 -29.86 -33.81 -38.45
N ALA A 9 -29.06 -34.25 -37.51
CA ALA A 9 -29.56 -34.79 -36.25
C ALA A 9 -30.29 -33.66 -35.52
N GLU A 10 -31.61 -33.69 -35.44
CA GLU A 10 -32.39 -32.76 -34.64
C GLU A 10 -32.11 -33.05 -33.16
N ASP A 11 -31.62 -32.01 -32.42
CA ASP A 11 -31.41 -32.07 -30.99
C ASP A 11 -32.71 -32.43 -30.25
N THR A 12 -32.73 -33.57 -29.58
CA THR A 12 -33.90 -33.97 -28.77
C THR A 12 -34.12 -32.99 -27.62
N PRO A 13 -35.36 -32.83 -27.11
CA PRO A 13 -35.65 -31.95 -25.95
C PRO A 13 -34.80 -32.25 -24.73
N ASN A 14 -34.40 -33.52 -24.57
CA ASN A 14 -33.55 -33.98 -23.46
C ASN A 14 -32.09 -33.52 -23.65
N ASP A 15 -31.60 -33.46 -24.86
CA ASP A 15 -30.27 -33.02 -25.21
C ASP A 15 -30.11 -31.50 -24.98
N ARG A 16 -31.12 -30.71 -25.36
CA ARG A 16 -31.17 -29.27 -25.09
C ARG A 16 -31.20 -28.97 -23.59
N ARG A 17 -31.98 -29.72 -22.81
CA ARG A 17 -32.04 -29.60 -21.34
C ARG A 17 -30.68 -29.92 -20.70
N ASN A 18 -30.01 -30.98 -21.12
CA ASN A 18 -28.72 -31.38 -20.60
C ASN A 18 -27.64 -30.36 -20.99
N LYS A 19 -27.62 -29.83 -22.19
CA LYS A 19 -26.73 -28.73 -22.60
C LYS A 19 -26.96 -27.49 -21.75
N LEU A 20 -28.22 -27.11 -21.49
CA LEU A 20 -28.55 -25.98 -20.64
C LEU A 20 -28.05 -26.19 -19.19
N LEU A 21 -28.30 -27.37 -18.62
CA LEU A 21 -27.81 -27.71 -17.26
C LEU A 21 -26.29 -27.66 -17.18
N THR A 22 -25.59 -28.18 -18.21
CA THR A 22 -24.12 -28.13 -18.25
C THR A 22 -23.63 -26.68 -18.30
N VAL A 23 -24.23 -25.81 -19.10
CA VAL A 23 -23.88 -24.39 -19.16
C VAL A 23 -24.11 -23.71 -17.81
N VAL A 24 -25.25 -23.96 -17.18
CA VAL A 24 -25.57 -23.40 -15.84
C VAL A 24 -24.52 -23.84 -14.80
N VAL A 25 -24.16 -25.13 -14.78
CA VAL A 25 -23.14 -25.66 -13.86
C VAL A 25 -21.78 -25.00 -14.12
N LEU A 26 -21.38 -24.86 -15.37
CA LEU A 26 -20.10 -24.21 -15.72
C LEU A 26 -20.08 -22.74 -15.30
N VAL A 27 -21.19 -22.01 -15.47
CA VAL A 27 -21.31 -20.62 -15.03
C VAL A 27 -21.22 -20.54 -13.52
N LEU A 28 -21.91 -21.39 -12.77
CA LEU A 28 -21.84 -21.42 -11.32
C LEU A 28 -20.42 -21.72 -10.82
N LEU A 29 -19.75 -22.69 -11.43
CA LEU A 29 -18.35 -23.01 -11.09
C LEU A 29 -17.42 -21.83 -11.37
N SER A 30 -17.58 -21.15 -12.52
CA SER A 30 -16.76 -19.99 -12.87
C SER A 30 -16.98 -18.81 -11.89
N VAL A 31 -18.22 -18.54 -11.51
CA VAL A 31 -18.55 -17.50 -10.51
C VAL A 31 -17.96 -17.86 -9.15
N THR A 32 -18.10 -19.11 -8.72
CA THR A 32 -17.53 -19.56 -7.44
C THR A 32 -16.01 -19.44 -7.45
N LEU A 33 -15.34 -19.84 -8.51
CA LEU A 33 -13.90 -19.70 -8.67
C LEU A 33 -13.47 -18.22 -8.60
N LEU A 34 -14.19 -17.35 -9.31
CA LEU A 34 -13.94 -15.91 -9.31
C LEU A 34 -14.04 -15.30 -7.89
N LEU A 35 -15.09 -15.68 -7.13
CA LEU A 35 -15.29 -15.24 -5.75
C LEU A 35 -14.17 -15.70 -4.82
N VAL A 36 -13.73 -16.96 -4.97
CA VAL A 36 -12.60 -17.51 -4.20
C VAL A 36 -11.31 -16.77 -4.51
N VAL A 37 -11.00 -16.58 -5.79
CA VAL A 37 -9.79 -15.83 -6.23
C VAL A 37 -9.83 -14.40 -5.70
N ARG A 38 -10.98 -13.71 -5.86
CA ARG A 38 -11.17 -12.35 -5.31
C ARG A 38 -10.92 -12.30 -3.80
N GLY A 39 -11.47 -13.27 -3.05
CA GLY A 39 -11.27 -13.35 -1.59
C GLY A 39 -9.80 -13.55 -1.21
N GLN A 40 -9.06 -14.37 -1.95
CA GLN A 40 -7.63 -14.57 -1.73
C GLN A 40 -6.82 -13.31 -2.04
N VAL A 41 -7.11 -12.64 -3.16
CA VAL A 41 -6.44 -11.38 -3.51
C VAL A 41 -6.66 -10.32 -2.43
N GLN A 42 -7.87 -10.12 -1.94
CA GLN A 42 -8.18 -9.13 -0.90
C GLN A 42 -7.52 -9.41 0.46
N LYS A 43 -7.17 -10.67 0.76
CA LYS A 43 -6.40 -11.02 1.98
C LYS A 43 -4.96 -10.52 1.91
N HIS A 44 -4.39 -10.44 0.71
CA HIS A 44 -2.98 -10.13 0.51
C HIS A 44 -2.74 -8.71 -0.02
N TYR A 45 -3.74 -8.10 -0.63
CA TYR A 45 -3.61 -6.79 -1.27
C TYR A 45 -4.78 -5.88 -0.91
N SER A 46 -4.52 -4.58 -0.95
CA SER A 46 -5.53 -3.52 -0.92
C SER A 46 -5.14 -2.43 -1.90
N VAL A 47 -6.13 -1.65 -2.31
CA VAL A 47 -5.92 -0.48 -3.18
C VAL A 47 -6.39 0.75 -2.42
N HIS A 48 -5.55 1.77 -2.37
CA HIS A 48 -5.86 3.05 -1.76
C HIS A 48 -5.69 4.18 -2.77
N THR A 49 -6.54 5.20 -2.67
CA THR A 49 -6.39 6.43 -3.43
C THR A 49 -5.63 7.45 -2.59
N ILE A 50 -4.60 8.05 -3.16
CA ILE A 50 -3.80 9.08 -2.49
C ILE A 50 -4.62 10.36 -2.37
N SER A 51 -4.68 10.90 -1.16
CA SER A 51 -5.25 12.20 -0.85
C SER A 51 -4.16 13.09 -0.26
N GLY A 52 -4.03 14.29 -0.81
CA GLY A 52 -3.02 15.28 -0.40
C GLY A 52 -1.67 15.12 -1.08
N THR A 53 -0.74 15.99 -0.68
CA THR A 53 0.53 16.23 -1.38
C THR A 53 1.77 15.78 -0.60
N SER A 54 1.60 15.15 0.56
CA SER A 54 2.72 14.81 1.47
C SER A 54 3.75 13.82 0.91
N MET A 55 3.41 13.12 -0.17
CA MET A 55 4.30 12.16 -0.85
C MET A 55 4.74 12.64 -2.24
N THR A 56 4.45 13.88 -2.60
CA THR A 56 4.92 14.49 -3.86
C THR A 56 6.45 14.64 -3.82
N PRO A 57 7.17 14.35 -4.93
CA PRO A 57 6.66 14.00 -6.27
C PRO A 57 6.40 12.50 -6.48
N THR A 58 6.75 11.64 -5.54
CA THR A 58 6.67 10.18 -5.71
C THR A 58 5.25 9.70 -5.92
N LEU A 59 4.31 10.18 -5.10
CA LEU A 59 2.89 9.93 -5.24
C LEU A 59 2.17 11.28 -5.27
N THR A 60 1.22 11.40 -6.18
CA THR A 60 0.42 12.62 -6.36
C THR A 60 -1.04 12.37 -6.01
N GLU A 61 -1.77 13.44 -5.76
CA GLU A 61 -3.20 13.36 -5.45
C GLU A 61 -3.97 12.58 -6.52
N LYS A 62 -4.92 11.74 -6.10
CA LYS A 62 -5.73 10.83 -6.93
C LYS A 62 -4.98 9.64 -7.55
N ASP A 63 -3.67 9.52 -7.37
CA ASP A 63 -3.01 8.26 -7.70
C ASP A 63 -3.65 7.10 -6.93
N GLN A 64 -3.69 5.94 -7.53
CA GLN A 64 -4.02 4.71 -6.84
C GLN A 64 -2.76 3.91 -6.54
N VAL A 65 -2.69 3.35 -5.36
CA VAL A 65 -1.55 2.50 -4.94
C VAL A 65 -2.03 1.12 -4.57
N LEU A 66 -1.31 0.11 -5.04
CA LEU A 66 -1.51 -1.28 -4.63
C LEU A 66 -0.61 -1.56 -3.43
N VAL A 67 -1.22 -1.89 -2.31
CA VAL A 67 -0.53 -2.22 -1.06
C VAL A 67 -0.53 -3.73 -0.85
N LYS A 68 0.65 -4.32 -0.66
CA LYS A 68 0.81 -5.71 -0.26
C LYS A 68 0.85 -5.81 1.25
N LYS A 69 -0.11 -6.55 1.81
CA LYS A 69 -0.28 -6.73 3.27
C LYS A 69 0.75 -7.70 3.84
N LYS A 70 1.05 -7.53 5.14
CA LYS A 70 1.90 -8.46 5.92
C LYS A 70 3.28 -8.72 5.33
N THR A 71 3.88 -7.72 4.67
CA THR A 71 5.25 -7.80 4.14
C THR A 71 6.28 -7.50 5.22
N LEU A 72 7.50 -7.99 5.02
CA LEU A 72 8.66 -7.46 5.73
C LEU A 72 8.85 -6.00 5.29
N ILE A 73 9.10 -5.12 6.24
CA ILE A 73 9.30 -3.68 6.00
C ILE A 73 10.79 -3.42 5.93
N GLN A 74 11.21 -2.79 4.85
CA GLN A 74 12.59 -2.41 4.61
C GLN A 74 12.73 -0.88 4.64
N ARG A 75 13.95 -0.41 4.80
CA ARG A 75 14.26 1.01 4.68
C ARG A 75 13.91 1.51 3.28
N TYR A 76 13.32 2.69 3.23
CA TYR A 76 12.78 3.36 2.03
C TYR A 76 11.51 2.76 1.44
N ASP A 77 10.97 1.70 1.99
CA ASP A 77 9.62 1.25 1.62
C ASP A 77 8.60 2.36 1.87
N ILE A 78 7.64 2.46 0.96
CA ILE A 78 6.46 3.31 1.18
C ILE A 78 5.40 2.44 1.84
N VAL A 79 4.96 2.83 3.03
CA VAL A 79 4.00 2.07 3.84
C VAL A 79 2.67 2.80 3.96
N ALA A 80 1.59 2.03 3.94
CA ALA A 80 0.25 2.49 4.28
C ALA A 80 -0.09 2.08 5.72
N PHE A 81 -0.54 3.03 6.54
CA PHE A 81 -0.80 2.80 7.96
C PHE A 81 -1.88 3.73 8.49
N SER A 82 -2.44 3.38 9.66
CA SER A 82 -3.36 4.24 10.41
C SER A 82 -2.65 4.88 11.60
N VAL A 83 -3.03 6.10 11.94
CA VAL A 83 -2.55 6.81 13.13
C VAL A 83 -3.68 6.85 14.15
N ARG A 84 -3.36 6.49 15.40
CA ARG A 84 -4.35 6.54 16.49
C ARG A 84 -4.86 7.97 16.66
N LYS A 85 -6.18 8.14 16.72
CA LYS A 85 -6.89 9.43 16.81
C LYS A 85 -6.92 10.27 15.53
N GLU A 86 -6.43 9.76 14.40
CA GLU A 86 -6.54 10.41 13.10
C GLU A 86 -7.46 9.59 12.20
N GLU A 87 -8.27 10.25 11.41
CA GLU A 87 -9.10 9.55 10.43
C GLU A 87 -8.33 9.28 9.14
N GLY A 88 -8.60 8.11 8.54
CA GLY A 88 -8.04 7.71 7.26
C GLY A 88 -6.69 6.97 7.32
N MET A 89 -6.17 6.71 6.13
CA MET A 89 -4.89 6.04 5.95
C MET A 89 -3.81 7.05 5.58
N PHE A 90 -2.67 6.92 6.23
CA PHE A 90 -1.46 7.64 5.90
C PHE A 90 -0.58 6.81 4.99
N VAL A 91 0.12 7.47 4.08
CA VAL A 91 1.14 6.86 3.24
C VAL A 91 2.42 7.66 3.41
N LYS A 92 3.50 7.02 3.86
CA LYS A 92 4.80 7.65 4.14
C LYS A 92 5.94 6.69 3.80
N ARG A 93 7.15 7.24 3.70
CA ARG A 93 8.39 6.47 3.48
C ARG A 93 9.04 6.10 4.80
N VAL A 94 9.43 4.85 4.93
CA VAL A 94 10.20 4.36 6.09
C VAL A 94 11.64 4.87 5.97
N ILE A 95 12.08 5.61 6.96
CA ILE A 95 13.45 6.11 7.06
C ILE A 95 14.20 5.42 8.19
N GLY A 96 13.57 5.28 9.35
CA GLY A 96 14.18 4.61 10.50
C GLY A 96 13.57 3.24 10.76
N LEU A 97 14.43 2.27 10.99
CA LEU A 97 14.09 0.88 11.33
C LEU A 97 14.36 0.60 12.80
N PRO A 98 13.72 -0.42 13.39
CA PRO A 98 14.08 -0.93 14.72
C PRO A 98 15.61 -1.15 14.85
N GLY A 99 16.19 -0.70 15.94
CA GLY A 99 17.62 -0.82 16.20
C GLY A 99 18.50 0.31 15.64
N ASP A 100 18.01 1.15 14.75
CA ASP A 100 18.77 2.31 14.26
C ASP A 100 19.11 3.24 15.42
N LYS A 101 20.35 3.75 15.44
CA LYS A 101 20.80 4.69 16.46
C LYS A 101 20.21 6.08 16.27
N ILE A 102 19.75 6.68 17.33
CA ILE A 102 19.20 8.04 17.34
C ILE A 102 19.83 8.87 18.45
N PHE A 103 20.02 10.16 18.17
CA PHE A 103 20.46 11.15 19.14
C PHE A 103 19.51 12.33 19.13
N ILE A 104 18.94 12.66 20.28
CA ILE A 104 18.00 13.76 20.42
C ILE A 104 18.66 14.90 21.21
N ARG A 105 18.66 16.10 20.64
CA ARG A 105 19.11 17.31 21.32
C ARG A 105 18.37 18.53 20.79
N ASN A 106 17.81 19.33 21.68
CA ASN A 106 17.10 20.58 21.34
C ASN A 106 16.06 20.35 20.22
N GLU A 107 15.16 19.38 20.41
CA GLU A 107 14.11 19.00 19.46
C GLU A 107 14.64 18.53 18.08
N ARG A 108 15.92 18.28 17.95
CA ARG A 108 16.52 17.70 16.75
C ARG A 108 16.88 16.26 17.01
N MET A 109 16.44 15.39 16.12
CA MET A 109 16.85 14.00 16.07
C MET A 109 17.87 13.81 14.95
N VAL A 110 19.02 13.27 15.30
CA VAL A 110 19.97 12.72 14.34
C VAL A 110 19.74 11.22 14.28
N LEU A 111 19.45 10.74 13.09
CA LEU A 111 19.29 9.32 12.79
C LEU A 111 20.55 8.83 12.08
N ASP A 112 21.26 7.89 12.69
CA ASP A 112 22.46 7.27 12.14
C ASP A 112 22.09 5.99 11.40
N LEU A 113 22.39 5.97 10.11
CA LEU A 113 22.15 4.83 9.22
C LEU A 113 23.43 4.02 8.92
N GLY A 114 24.55 4.43 9.54
CA GLY A 114 25.83 3.77 9.33
C GLY A 114 25.84 2.33 9.83
N GLU A 115 26.31 1.41 9.00
CA GLU A 115 26.67 0.08 9.46
C GLU A 115 27.92 0.22 10.34
N GLN A 116 27.88 -0.31 11.59
CA GLN A 116 29.01 -0.37 12.52
C GLN A 116 29.45 0.95 13.21
N GLY A 117 28.59 1.98 13.21
CA GLY A 117 28.87 3.21 14.01
C GLY A 117 29.73 4.23 13.29
N ASP A 118 29.97 4.09 12.03
CA ASP A 118 30.52 5.12 11.18
C ASP A 118 29.42 6.09 10.80
N PHE A 119 29.45 7.31 11.31
CA PHE A 119 28.49 8.38 11.05
C PHE A 119 28.47 8.86 9.58
N GLU A 120 28.76 7.99 8.63
CA GLU A 120 28.87 8.36 7.23
C GLU A 120 27.51 8.74 6.58
N THR A 121 26.40 8.22 7.12
CA THR A 121 25.09 8.54 6.61
C THR A 121 24.15 8.91 7.76
N THR A 122 24.01 10.20 8.00
CA THR A 122 23.10 10.72 9.02
C THR A 122 22.02 11.60 8.41
N TYR A 123 20.81 11.50 8.96
CA TYR A 123 19.72 12.42 8.67
C TYR A 123 19.37 13.20 9.93
N THR A 124 19.12 14.49 9.77
CA THR A 124 18.67 15.33 10.89
C THR A 124 17.24 15.78 10.66
N TYR A 125 16.39 15.57 11.65
CA TYR A 125 14.98 15.94 11.63
C TYR A 125 14.63 16.86 12.78
N GLN A 126 13.87 17.92 12.51
CA GLN A 126 13.24 18.74 13.55
C GLN A 126 11.97 18.01 14.01
N LEU A 127 11.89 17.71 15.29
CA LEU A 127 10.74 17.08 15.92
C LEU A 127 9.79 18.13 16.52
N SER A 128 8.52 17.77 16.69
CA SER A 128 7.64 18.54 17.57
C SER A 128 8.13 18.42 19.03
N PRO A 129 7.86 19.42 19.88
CA PRO A 129 8.27 19.37 21.29
C PRO A 129 7.80 18.10 22.01
N THR A 130 6.57 17.67 21.77
CA THR A 130 6.00 16.46 22.39
C THR A 130 6.75 15.20 21.98
N VAL A 131 7.09 15.06 20.69
CA VAL A 131 7.84 13.89 20.18
C VAL A 131 9.29 13.94 20.66
N ALA A 132 9.89 15.12 20.73
CA ALA A 132 11.25 15.27 21.24
C ALA A 132 11.35 14.87 22.73
N GLU A 133 10.36 15.25 23.54
CA GLU A 133 10.25 14.84 24.94
C GLU A 133 10.07 13.31 25.08
N GLU A 134 9.20 12.73 24.27
CA GLU A 134 8.98 11.27 24.23
C GLU A 134 10.26 10.49 23.87
N PHE A 135 11.04 11.02 22.93
CA PHE A 135 12.24 10.34 22.41
C PHE A 135 13.53 10.65 23.19
N GLN A 136 13.55 11.64 24.08
CA GLN A 136 14.79 12.17 24.69
C GLN A 136 15.62 11.13 25.46
N THR A 137 14.99 10.05 25.93
CA THR A 137 15.67 8.96 26.66
C THR A 137 16.10 7.80 25.78
N LEU A 138 15.75 7.85 24.49
CA LEU A 138 16.03 6.78 23.54
C LEU A 138 17.40 7.00 22.89
N ASN A 139 18.15 5.92 22.74
CA ASN A 139 19.39 5.87 21.98
C ASN A 139 19.27 5.08 20.67
N THR A 140 18.18 4.31 20.55
CA THR A 140 17.85 3.53 19.35
C THR A 140 16.35 3.56 19.11
N ILE A 141 15.96 3.33 17.88
CA ILE A 141 14.54 3.11 17.54
C ILE A 141 14.12 1.77 18.18
N PRO A 142 13.06 1.76 19.00
CA PRO A 142 12.60 0.54 19.68
C PRO A 142 12.12 -0.52 18.69
N GLU A 143 12.04 -1.77 19.16
CA GLU A 143 11.48 -2.87 18.39
C GLU A 143 10.01 -2.63 18.00
N GLU A 144 9.61 -3.20 16.87
CA GLU A 144 8.22 -3.13 16.36
C GLU A 144 7.73 -1.71 16.04
N VAL A 145 8.60 -0.71 15.94
CA VAL A 145 8.23 0.64 15.51
C VAL A 145 9.15 1.18 14.42
N TYR A 146 8.63 2.12 13.63
CA TYR A 146 9.29 2.69 12.47
C TYR A 146 9.19 4.21 12.51
N PHE A 147 10.25 4.88 12.04
CA PHE A 147 10.24 6.31 11.81
C PHE A 147 9.97 6.58 10.33
N VAL A 148 8.88 7.26 10.04
CA VAL A 148 8.39 7.46 8.67
C VAL A 148 8.30 8.93 8.33
N ILE A 149 8.64 9.30 7.08
CA ILE A 149 8.67 10.68 6.58
C ILE A 149 7.90 10.75 5.27
N GLY A 150 7.22 11.87 5.03
CA GLY A 150 6.66 12.18 3.73
C GLY A 150 7.72 12.76 2.79
N ASP A 151 7.64 12.42 1.51
CA ASP A 151 8.60 12.89 0.50
C ASP A 151 8.53 14.42 0.30
N HIS A 152 7.37 15.04 0.54
CA HIS A 152 7.20 16.50 0.60
C HIS A 152 7.36 16.98 2.06
N VAL A 153 8.62 17.13 2.47
CA VAL A 153 9.02 17.34 3.87
C VAL A 153 8.30 18.53 4.53
N ASP A 154 8.10 19.62 3.80
CA ASP A 154 7.60 20.90 4.35
C ASP A 154 6.11 20.88 4.71
N VAL A 155 5.33 20.02 4.04
CA VAL A 155 3.87 19.93 4.25
C VAL A 155 3.43 18.62 4.90
N SER A 156 4.38 17.70 5.12
CA SER A 156 4.05 16.36 5.60
C SER A 156 3.82 16.33 7.11
N LYS A 157 2.67 15.83 7.52
CA LYS A 157 2.42 15.35 8.87
C LYS A 157 2.88 13.89 8.96
N ASP A 158 3.98 13.65 9.68
CA ASP A 158 4.66 12.37 9.76
C ASP A 158 5.29 12.13 11.16
N SER A 159 6.22 11.20 11.28
CA SER A 159 6.81 10.83 12.57
C SER A 159 7.46 11.98 13.32
N ARG A 160 7.81 13.07 12.67
CA ARG A 160 8.28 14.29 13.33
C ARG A 160 7.20 14.93 14.21
N THR A 161 5.92 14.66 13.90
CA THR A 161 4.76 15.27 14.58
C THR A 161 4.02 14.27 15.48
N PHE A 162 3.87 12.99 15.06
CA PHE A 162 3.09 12.00 15.80
C PHE A 162 3.92 10.85 16.39
N GLY A 163 5.25 10.88 16.25
CA GLY A 163 6.14 9.85 16.79
C GLY A 163 6.25 8.60 15.91
N PHE A 164 6.67 7.50 16.51
CA PHE A 164 6.85 6.24 15.80
C PHE A 164 5.53 5.59 15.37
N VAL A 165 5.60 4.87 14.26
CA VAL A 165 4.50 4.05 13.75
C VAL A 165 4.73 2.59 14.14
N HIS A 166 3.81 2.01 14.91
CA HIS A 166 3.88 0.61 15.29
C HIS A 166 3.65 -0.33 14.10
N ARG A 167 4.37 -1.45 14.06
CA ARG A 167 4.19 -2.51 13.06
C ARG A 167 2.73 -2.93 12.88
N LYS A 168 1.97 -2.99 13.97
CA LYS A 168 0.54 -3.36 13.99
C LYS A 168 -0.36 -2.34 13.30
N ALA A 169 0.05 -1.08 13.24
CA ALA A 169 -0.69 -0.03 12.56
C ALA A 169 -0.42 -0.02 11.04
N ILE A 170 0.66 -0.67 10.59
CA ILE A 170 1.04 -0.74 9.19
C ILE A 170 0.27 -1.86 8.51
N GLU A 171 -0.56 -1.49 7.53
CA GLU A 171 -1.30 -2.44 6.70
C GLU A 171 -0.35 -3.22 5.77
N GLY A 172 0.58 -2.53 5.14
CA GLY A 172 1.54 -3.12 4.22
C GLY A 172 2.40 -2.11 3.48
N THR A 173 3.10 -2.59 2.47
CA THR A 173 4.00 -1.80 1.63
C THR A 173 3.40 -1.55 0.25
N VAL A 174 3.59 -0.34 -0.27
CA VAL A 174 3.17 0.03 -1.63
C VAL A 174 4.06 -0.70 -2.64
N GLN A 175 3.45 -1.44 -3.55
CA GLN A 175 4.14 -2.21 -4.60
C GLN A 175 4.07 -1.54 -5.96
N PHE A 176 2.91 -0.95 -6.27
CA PHE A 176 2.66 -0.31 -7.56
C PHE A 176 1.89 0.98 -7.37
N ARG A 177 2.18 1.95 -8.23
CA ARG A 177 1.45 3.19 -8.41
C ARG A 177 0.72 3.14 -9.75
N PHE A 178 -0.55 3.49 -9.74
CA PHE A 178 -1.36 3.75 -10.91
C PHE A 178 -1.63 5.25 -10.95
N PRO A 179 -0.98 6.00 -11.85
CA PRO A 179 -1.16 7.44 -11.95
C PRO A 179 -2.62 7.79 -12.25
N ALA A 180 -3.11 8.90 -11.70
CA ALA A 180 -4.41 9.43 -12.06
C ALA A 180 -4.43 9.79 -13.56
N ILE A 181 -5.43 9.30 -14.28
CA ILE A 181 -5.62 9.67 -15.68
C ILE A 181 -6.20 11.09 -15.72
N HIS A 182 -5.39 12.08 -15.98
CA HIS A 182 -5.83 13.42 -16.29
C HIS A 182 -6.29 13.46 -17.75
N LEU A 183 -7.58 13.21 -17.99
CA LEU A 183 -8.16 13.54 -19.30
C LEU A 183 -8.05 15.07 -19.45
N ALA A 184 -7.17 15.52 -20.34
CA ALA A 184 -7.12 16.92 -20.71
C ALA A 184 -8.53 17.33 -21.17
N ARG A 185 -9.17 18.26 -20.47
CA ARG A 185 -10.39 18.87 -20.99
C ARG A 185 -10.00 19.58 -22.28
N PRO A 186 -10.69 19.34 -23.41
CA PRO A 186 -10.48 20.16 -24.59
C PRO A 186 -10.76 21.62 -24.17
N ASN A 187 -9.81 22.50 -24.43
CA ASN A 187 -10.02 23.93 -24.27
C ASN A 187 -11.20 24.31 -25.16
N ASN A 188 -12.35 24.61 -24.57
CA ASN A 188 -13.40 25.32 -25.31
C ASN A 188 -12.95 26.76 -25.37
N GLU A 189 -12.30 27.09 -26.51
CA GLU A 189 -12.21 28.48 -26.98
C GLU A 189 -13.57 28.94 -27.53
#